data_ed415dc33980107d19eaf255fde6d11e
#
_entry.id   ed415dc33980107d19eaf255fde6d11e
#
_cell.length_a   1.000
_cell.length_b   1.000
_cell.length_c   1.000
_cell.angle_alpha   90.00
_cell.angle_beta   90.00
_cell.angle_gamma   90.00
#
_symmetry.space_group_name_H-M   'P 1'
#
loop_
_entity.id
_entity.type
_entity.pdbx_description
1 polymer ?
#
loop_
_entity_poly.entity_id
_entity_poly.type
_entity_poly.pdbx_seq_one_letter_code
_entity_poly.pdbx_strand_id
1 'polypeptide(L)'
;MNEWFETLEGLRARVWQRLGRGVADRRAPARHPTLATLGTDCAPEARTVVLRGASEAAGSVTIYTDAASAKVAELAREPRAALHVWEPKDRLQIRLALTVELRTGASLDALWERLSPEARRAYGGRPEPGRPIGDPVADYEETRERARFAVLDGRVERIEALHLGDWHRRADFSRADGFAGAWIAP
;
A
#
# COMPACT_ATOMS: atom_id res chain seq x y z
N MET A 1 -2.41 -4.57 33.12
CA MET A 1 -1.74 -4.23 31.82
C MET A 1 -2.83 -3.67 30.93
N ASN A 2 -2.67 -2.43 30.44
CA ASN A 2 -3.64 -1.88 29.50
C ASN A 2 -3.54 -2.62 28.16
N GLU A 3 -4.67 -2.91 27.55
CA GLU A 3 -4.72 -3.48 26.22
C GLU A 3 -4.23 -2.45 25.19
N TRP A 4 -3.57 -2.89 24.12
CA TRP A 4 -2.97 -2.00 23.11
C TRP A 4 -3.98 -1.01 22.48
N PHE A 5 -5.26 -1.32 22.49
CA PHE A 5 -6.33 -0.47 21.95
C PHE A 5 -6.88 0.56 22.96
N GLU A 6 -6.35 0.61 24.19
CA GLU A 6 -6.81 1.52 25.24
C GLU A 6 -6.05 2.85 25.26
N THR A 7 -4.91 2.92 24.55
CA THR A 7 -4.11 4.14 24.45
C THR A 7 -3.84 4.51 22.98
N LEU A 8 -3.69 5.80 22.71
CA LEU A 8 -3.31 6.30 21.38
C LEU A 8 -1.97 5.71 20.92
N GLU A 9 -0.99 5.71 21.82
CA GLU A 9 0.34 5.13 21.54
C GLU A 9 0.25 3.64 21.20
N GLY A 10 -0.47 2.86 22.01
CA GLY A 10 -0.66 1.41 21.80
C GLY A 10 -1.35 1.12 20.46
N LEU A 11 -2.37 1.91 20.12
CA LEU A 11 -3.09 1.76 18.84
C LEU A 11 -2.19 2.10 17.65
N ARG A 12 -1.42 3.19 17.71
CA ARG A 12 -0.45 3.56 16.68
C ARG A 12 0.65 2.50 16.53
N ALA A 13 1.23 2.05 17.61
CA ALA A 13 2.25 1.00 17.60
C ALA A 13 1.71 -0.30 16.98
N ARG A 14 0.45 -0.67 17.27
CA ARG A 14 -0.19 -1.83 16.66
C ARG A 14 -0.36 -1.67 15.15
N VAL A 15 -0.75 -0.50 14.66
CA VAL A 15 -0.82 -0.21 13.22
C VAL A 15 0.53 -0.51 12.54
N TRP A 16 1.62 0.09 13.02
CA TRP A 16 2.95 -0.10 12.43
C TRP A 16 3.45 -1.54 12.57
N GLN A 17 3.16 -2.21 13.68
CA GLN A 17 3.46 -3.62 13.87
C GLN A 17 2.77 -4.49 12.81
N ARG A 18 1.48 -4.22 12.49
CA ARG A 18 0.74 -4.97 11.47
C ARG A 18 1.25 -4.70 10.08
N LEU A 19 1.55 -3.45 9.75
CA LEU A 19 2.17 -3.09 8.47
C LEU A 19 3.55 -3.77 8.32
N GLY A 20 4.42 -3.69 9.32
CA GLY A 20 5.72 -4.37 9.32
C GLY A 20 5.59 -5.88 9.17
N ARG A 21 4.61 -6.51 9.82
CA ARG A 21 4.31 -7.92 9.64
C ARG A 21 3.86 -8.22 8.20
N GLY A 22 3.07 -7.36 7.58
CA GLY A 22 2.66 -7.48 6.17
C GLY A 22 3.84 -7.50 5.21
N VAL A 23 4.93 -6.79 5.52
CA VAL A 23 6.17 -6.84 4.74
C VAL A 23 6.89 -8.17 4.91
N ALA A 24 6.98 -8.70 6.13
CA ALA A 24 7.78 -9.88 6.48
C ALA A 24 7.06 -11.21 6.22
N ASP A 25 5.75 -11.27 6.46
CA ASP A 25 4.95 -12.50 6.42
C ASP A 25 3.97 -12.48 5.23
N ARG A 26 4.16 -13.39 4.28
CA ARG A 26 3.30 -13.52 3.09
C ARG A 26 1.83 -13.86 3.39
N ARG A 27 1.55 -14.37 4.60
CA ARG A 27 0.20 -14.76 5.05
C ARG A 27 -0.49 -13.68 5.88
N ALA A 28 0.24 -12.61 6.24
CA ALA A 28 -0.35 -11.52 7.02
C ALA A 28 -1.40 -10.74 6.19
N PRO A 29 -2.55 -10.37 6.76
CA PRO A 29 -3.57 -9.59 6.06
C PRO A 29 -3.01 -8.28 5.48
N ALA A 30 -2.16 -7.58 6.23
CA ALA A 30 -1.52 -6.34 5.77
C ALA A 30 -0.55 -6.54 4.59
N ARG A 31 -0.27 -7.78 4.18
CA ARG A 31 0.51 -8.07 2.95
C ARG A 31 -0.19 -7.61 1.69
N HIS A 32 -1.52 -7.69 1.66
CA HIS A 32 -2.35 -7.43 0.50
C HIS A 32 -3.36 -6.32 0.80
N PRO A 33 -2.90 -5.07 1.04
CA PRO A 33 -3.79 -3.96 1.28
C PRO A 33 -4.54 -3.55 0.02
N THR A 34 -5.67 -2.86 0.19
CA THR A 34 -6.36 -2.17 -0.90
C THR A 34 -5.76 -0.78 -1.07
N LEU A 35 -5.26 -0.47 -2.26
CA LEU A 35 -4.87 0.88 -2.67
C LEU A 35 -6.04 1.53 -3.41
N ALA A 36 -6.47 2.67 -2.93
CA ALA A 36 -7.47 3.53 -3.58
C ALA A 36 -6.80 4.78 -4.16
N THR A 37 -7.17 5.11 -5.39
CA THR A 37 -6.66 6.24 -6.17
C THR A 37 -7.81 6.96 -6.88
N LEU A 38 -7.53 8.10 -7.46
CA LEU A 38 -8.47 8.79 -8.35
C LEU A 38 -8.16 8.42 -9.80
N GLY A 39 -9.12 7.83 -10.49
CA GLY A 39 -9.04 7.52 -11.91
C GLY A 39 -8.78 8.75 -12.78
N THR A 40 -8.27 8.56 -13.99
CA THR A 40 -8.02 9.67 -14.92
C THR A 40 -9.29 10.38 -15.36
N ASP A 41 -10.44 9.73 -15.24
CA ASP A 41 -11.80 10.26 -15.41
C ASP A 41 -12.44 10.81 -14.11
N CYS A 42 -11.64 10.88 -13.03
CA CYS A 42 -12.07 11.26 -11.67
C CYS A 42 -13.00 10.24 -10.99
N ALA A 43 -13.16 9.03 -11.50
CA ALA A 43 -13.84 7.96 -10.79
C ALA A 43 -12.97 7.41 -9.64
N PRO A 44 -13.56 6.98 -8.52
CA PRO A 44 -12.83 6.25 -7.48
C PRO A 44 -12.35 4.89 -8.00
N GLU A 45 -11.07 4.61 -7.83
CA GLU A 45 -10.44 3.35 -8.22
C GLU A 45 -9.88 2.61 -7.01
N ALA A 46 -10.03 1.29 -6.95
CA ALA A 46 -9.50 0.47 -5.87
C ALA A 46 -8.98 -0.87 -6.39
N ARG A 47 -7.83 -1.32 -5.86
CA ARG A 47 -7.25 -2.63 -6.19
C ARG A 47 -6.38 -3.14 -5.05
N THR A 48 -6.23 -4.46 -4.98
CA THR A 48 -5.26 -5.09 -4.10
C THR A 48 -3.85 -4.86 -4.63
N VAL A 49 -2.94 -4.53 -3.72
CA VAL A 49 -1.50 -4.38 -4.00
C VAL A 49 -0.68 -5.22 -3.03
N VAL A 50 0.63 -5.34 -3.26
CA VAL A 50 1.52 -6.05 -2.34
C VAL A 50 2.36 -5.02 -1.59
N LEU A 51 2.22 -4.98 -0.25
CA LEU A 51 3.06 -4.15 0.60
C LEU A 51 4.49 -4.71 0.60
N ARG A 52 5.46 -3.86 0.25
CA ARG A 52 6.88 -4.22 0.13
C ARG A 52 7.76 -3.55 1.16
N GLY A 53 7.33 -2.44 1.72
CA GLY A 53 8.01 -1.71 2.77
C GLY A 53 7.01 -1.00 3.69
N ALA A 54 7.37 -0.87 4.96
CA ALA A 54 6.68 -0.04 5.94
C ALA A 54 7.71 0.42 6.97
N SER A 55 7.80 1.72 7.20
CA SER A 55 8.73 2.35 8.14
C SER A 55 8.00 3.37 8.99
N GLU A 56 7.87 3.09 10.29
CA GLU A 56 7.31 4.05 11.25
C GLU A 56 8.21 5.29 11.36
N ALA A 57 9.53 5.10 11.45
CA ALA A 57 10.49 6.21 11.59
C ALA A 57 10.44 7.18 10.41
N ALA A 58 10.26 6.68 9.18
CA ALA A 58 10.10 7.51 7.98
C ALA A 58 8.64 7.94 7.77
N GLY A 59 7.70 7.29 8.45
CA GLY A 59 6.27 7.45 8.19
C GLY A 59 5.93 7.14 6.74
N SER A 60 6.35 5.98 6.23
CA SER A 60 6.22 5.63 4.82
C SER A 60 5.88 4.17 4.58
N VAL A 61 5.27 3.90 3.44
CA VAL A 61 4.99 2.57 2.90
C VAL A 61 5.46 2.47 1.46
N THR A 62 5.84 1.27 1.02
CA THR A 62 6.38 1.04 -0.34
C THR A 62 5.61 -0.07 -1.04
N ILE A 63 5.26 0.14 -2.30
CA ILE A 63 4.57 -0.80 -3.19
C ILE A 63 5.37 -0.89 -4.50
N TYR A 64 5.52 -2.09 -5.05
CA TYR A 64 6.10 -2.28 -6.38
C TYR A 64 5.00 -2.50 -7.39
N THR A 65 5.16 -1.96 -8.58
CA THR A 65 4.17 -2.05 -9.66
C THR A 65 4.81 -2.09 -11.04
N ASP A 66 4.01 -2.45 -12.04
CA ASP A 66 4.35 -2.26 -13.44
C ASP A 66 4.08 -0.80 -13.83
N ALA A 67 5.05 -0.16 -14.50
CA ALA A 67 4.99 1.25 -14.89
C ALA A 67 3.86 1.57 -15.87
N ALA A 68 3.39 0.59 -16.66
CA ALA A 68 2.25 0.77 -17.57
C ALA A 68 0.90 0.46 -16.92
N SER A 69 0.85 0.14 -15.63
CA SER A 69 -0.44 -0.10 -14.97
C SER A 69 -1.22 1.21 -14.77
N ALA A 70 -2.56 1.16 -14.85
CA ALA A 70 -3.44 2.32 -14.74
C ALA A 70 -3.14 3.20 -13.52
N LYS A 71 -2.89 2.58 -12.35
CA LYS A 71 -2.56 3.30 -11.11
C LYS A 71 -1.34 4.23 -11.22
N VAL A 72 -0.41 3.96 -12.14
CA VAL A 72 0.77 4.81 -12.37
C VAL A 72 0.35 6.10 -13.07
N ALA A 73 -0.50 6.03 -14.09
CA ALA A 73 -1.05 7.22 -14.77
C ALA A 73 -1.97 8.02 -13.82
N GLU A 74 -2.77 7.33 -13.01
CA GLU A 74 -3.63 7.93 -12.00
C GLU A 74 -2.81 8.74 -10.97
N LEU A 75 -1.76 8.13 -10.39
CA LEU A 75 -0.89 8.74 -9.39
C LEU A 75 0.04 9.82 -9.96
N ALA A 76 0.41 9.74 -11.23
CA ALA A 76 1.15 10.80 -11.91
C ALA A 76 0.31 12.09 -12.04
N ARG A 77 -1.02 11.96 -12.17
CA ARG A 77 -1.95 13.09 -12.25
C ARG A 77 -2.37 13.58 -10.86
N GLU A 78 -2.69 12.66 -9.95
CA GLU A 78 -3.12 12.94 -8.59
C GLU A 78 -2.35 12.04 -7.62
N PRO A 79 -1.32 12.56 -6.92
CA PRO A 79 -0.45 11.74 -6.08
C PRO A 79 -1.09 11.32 -4.74
N ARG A 80 -2.28 11.84 -4.41
CA ARG A 80 -3.00 11.44 -3.19
C ARG A 80 -3.65 10.07 -3.38
N ALA A 81 -3.48 9.22 -2.39
CA ALA A 81 -4.06 7.88 -2.36
C ALA A 81 -4.48 7.49 -0.95
N ALA A 82 -5.28 6.45 -0.85
CA ALA A 82 -5.56 5.81 0.43
C ALA A 82 -5.15 4.35 0.40
N LEU A 83 -4.58 3.86 1.50
CA LEU A 83 -4.29 2.44 1.71
C LEU A 83 -5.18 1.92 2.84
N HIS A 84 -5.90 0.83 2.57
CA HIS A 84 -6.77 0.21 3.56
C HIS A 84 -6.31 -1.21 3.86
N VAL A 85 -6.27 -1.55 5.17
CA VAL A 85 -6.00 -2.89 5.69
C VAL A 85 -7.09 -3.27 6.67
N TRP A 86 -7.57 -4.50 6.57
CA TRP A 86 -8.37 -5.14 7.59
C TRP A 86 -7.58 -6.26 8.27
N GLU A 87 -7.39 -6.16 9.59
CA GLU A 87 -6.73 -7.15 10.44
C GLU A 87 -7.77 -7.90 11.27
N PRO A 88 -8.27 -9.06 10.78
CA PRO A 88 -9.42 -9.74 11.38
C PRO A 88 -9.14 -10.23 12.81
N LYS A 89 -7.93 -10.69 13.11
CA LYS A 89 -7.56 -11.16 14.46
C LYS A 89 -7.59 -10.08 15.51
N ASP A 90 -7.24 -8.86 15.12
CA ASP A 90 -7.25 -7.68 16.00
C ASP A 90 -8.58 -6.92 15.92
N ARG A 91 -9.48 -7.30 15.02
CA ARG A 91 -10.67 -6.51 14.68
C ARG A 91 -10.31 -5.05 14.40
N LEU A 92 -9.19 -4.84 13.68
CA LEU A 92 -8.60 -3.53 13.46
C LEU A 92 -8.67 -3.14 11.97
N GLN A 93 -9.34 -2.04 11.68
CA GLN A 93 -9.27 -1.35 10.41
C GLN A 93 -8.17 -0.29 10.46
N ILE A 94 -7.31 -0.29 9.45
CA ILE A 94 -6.26 0.70 9.26
C ILE A 94 -6.52 1.42 7.94
N ARG A 95 -6.55 2.75 7.97
CA ARG A 95 -6.58 3.59 6.77
C ARG A 95 -5.42 4.56 6.82
N LEU A 96 -4.64 4.59 5.75
CA LEU A 96 -3.54 5.53 5.57
C LEU A 96 -3.92 6.50 4.45
N ALA A 97 -3.87 7.80 4.71
CA ALA A 97 -3.84 8.79 3.63
C ALA A 97 -2.38 8.99 3.22
N LEU A 98 -2.13 8.91 1.92
CA LEU A 98 -0.79 8.93 1.35
C LEU A 98 -0.62 10.08 0.35
N THR A 99 0.59 10.63 0.30
CA THR A 99 1.13 11.31 -0.88
C THR A 99 2.17 10.39 -1.49
N VAL A 100 1.96 9.99 -2.74
CA VAL A 100 2.78 8.96 -3.41
C VAL A 100 3.79 9.61 -4.34
N GLU A 101 5.04 9.24 -4.19
CA GLU A 101 6.11 9.51 -5.13
C GLU A 101 6.32 8.29 -6.03
N LEU A 102 6.26 8.50 -7.35
CA LEU A 102 6.54 7.48 -8.34
C LEU A 102 8.03 7.49 -8.68
N ARG A 103 8.73 6.36 -8.48
CA ARG A 103 10.11 6.17 -8.91
C ARG A 103 10.20 5.13 -10.02
N THR A 104 11.00 5.43 -11.03
CA THR A 104 11.32 4.57 -12.19
C THR A 104 12.79 4.73 -12.58
N GLY A 105 13.25 3.98 -13.57
CA GLY A 105 14.56 4.16 -14.18
C GLY A 105 15.73 3.63 -13.33
N ALA A 106 16.96 4.03 -13.68
CA ALA A 106 18.21 3.43 -13.19
C ALA A 106 18.39 3.47 -11.67
N SER A 107 17.76 4.41 -10.96
CA SER A 107 17.78 4.46 -9.48
C SER A 107 17.25 3.20 -8.81
N LEU A 108 16.49 2.37 -9.53
CA LEU A 108 15.90 1.13 -9.04
C LEU A 108 16.69 -0.14 -9.43
N ASP A 109 17.81 -0.04 -10.13
CA ASP A 109 18.56 -1.20 -10.64
C ASP A 109 19.00 -2.13 -9.49
N ALA A 110 19.57 -1.58 -8.44
CA ALA A 110 19.97 -2.35 -7.27
C ALA A 110 18.79 -3.04 -6.57
N LEU A 111 17.58 -2.46 -6.64
CA LEU A 111 16.37 -3.05 -6.10
C LEU A 111 15.85 -4.17 -7.01
N TRP A 112 15.88 -3.95 -8.32
CA TRP A 112 15.54 -4.95 -9.32
C TRP A 112 16.40 -6.21 -9.20
N GLU A 113 17.72 -6.05 -9.04
CA GLU A 113 18.66 -7.17 -8.90
C GLU A 113 18.38 -8.03 -7.66
N ARG A 114 17.80 -7.46 -6.61
CA ARG A 114 17.39 -8.19 -5.41
C ARG A 114 16.05 -8.95 -5.55
N LEU A 115 15.28 -8.69 -6.61
CA LEU A 115 14.05 -9.43 -6.86
C LEU A 115 14.39 -10.85 -7.36
N SER A 116 13.66 -11.85 -6.84
CA SER A 116 13.74 -13.19 -7.41
C SER A 116 13.23 -13.22 -8.85
N PRO A 117 13.69 -14.19 -9.67
CA PRO A 117 13.20 -14.37 -11.04
C PRO A 117 11.66 -14.46 -11.12
N GLU A 118 11.04 -15.10 -10.14
CA GLU A 118 9.57 -15.24 -10.05
C GLU A 118 8.91 -13.87 -9.78
N ALA A 119 9.51 -13.05 -8.90
CA ALA A 119 8.96 -11.73 -8.61
C ALA A 119 9.07 -10.78 -9.80
N ARG A 120 10.10 -10.92 -10.65
CA ARG A 120 10.29 -10.13 -11.87
C ARG A 120 9.23 -10.40 -12.93
N ARG A 121 8.55 -11.57 -12.90
CA ARG A 121 7.46 -11.92 -13.84
C ARG A 121 6.26 -10.97 -13.78
N ALA A 122 6.09 -10.26 -12.67
CA ALA A 122 5.01 -9.28 -12.50
C ALA A 122 5.22 -7.96 -13.28
N TYR A 123 6.35 -7.80 -14.00
CA TYR A 123 6.71 -6.55 -14.66
C TYR A 123 7.08 -6.79 -16.13
N GLY A 124 6.40 -6.09 -17.02
CA GLY A 124 6.66 -6.17 -18.45
C GLY A 124 5.74 -7.11 -19.24
N GLY A 125 4.58 -7.48 -18.71
CA GLY A 125 3.61 -8.30 -19.46
C GLY A 125 3.17 -7.63 -20.76
N ARG A 126 2.95 -8.44 -21.81
CA ARG A 126 2.46 -8.02 -23.12
C ARG A 126 1.20 -8.79 -23.51
N PRO A 127 0.12 -8.12 -23.92
CA PRO A 127 -0.04 -6.66 -23.92
C PRO A 127 0.02 -6.05 -22.51
N GLU A 128 0.05 -4.73 -22.45
CA GLU A 128 0.12 -3.97 -21.20
C GLU A 128 -1.08 -4.25 -20.27
N PRO A 129 -0.90 -4.12 -18.94
CA PRO A 129 -1.98 -4.32 -17.99
C PRO A 129 -3.24 -3.51 -18.33
N GLY A 130 -4.40 -4.18 -18.31
CA GLY A 130 -5.70 -3.56 -18.62
C GLY A 130 -6.08 -3.53 -20.10
N ARG A 131 -5.23 -4.02 -21.00
CA ARG A 131 -5.59 -4.14 -22.41
C ARG A 131 -6.50 -5.35 -22.66
N PRO A 132 -7.54 -5.24 -23.50
CA PRO A 132 -8.35 -6.39 -23.88
C PRO A 132 -7.51 -7.46 -24.57
N ILE A 133 -7.76 -8.72 -24.25
CA ILE A 133 -7.18 -9.91 -24.90
C ILE A 133 -8.28 -10.92 -25.17
N GLY A 134 -8.09 -11.77 -26.15
CA GLY A 134 -9.07 -12.81 -26.51
C GLY A 134 -8.92 -14.06 -25.65
N ASP A 135 -7.68 -14.52 -25.46
CA ASP A 135 -7.35 -15.68 -24.64
C ASP A 135 -6.33 -15.29 -23.56
N PRO A 136 -6.61 -15.53 -22.25
CA PRO A 136 -5.74 -15.10 -21.17
C PRO A 136 -4.38 -15.83 -21.10
N VAL A 137 -4.22 -16.93 -21.83
CA VAL A 137 -2.98 -17.72 -21.86
C VAL A 137 -2.23 -17.51 -23.17
N ALA A 138 -2.94 -17.59 -24.31
CA ALA A 138 -2.32 -17.51 -25.62
C ALA A 138 -1.94 -16.08 -26.04
N ASP A 139 -2.69 -15.08 -25.57
CA ASP A 139 -2.53 -13.68 -25.94
C ASP A 139 -1.73 -12.88 -24.89
N TYR A 140 -1.10 -13.53 -23.92
CA TYR A 140 -0.34 -12.85 -22.86
C TYR A 140 1.04 -13.46 -22.68
N GLU A 141 2.08 -12.60 -22.67
CA GLU A 141 3.48 -12.97 -22.46
C GLU A 141 4.08 -12.23 -21.26
N GLU A 142 4.79 -12.96 -20.41
CA GLU A 142 5.58 -12.41 -19.29
C GLU A 142 7.02 -12.13 -19.74
N THR A 143 7.38 -10.86 -19.96
CA THR A 143 8.69 -10.49 -20.53
C THR A 143 9.77 -10.16 -19.50
N ARG A 144 9.41 -9.89 -18.25
CA ARG A 144 10.35 -9.51 -17.17
C ARG A 144 11.16 -8.26 -17.50
N GLU A 145 10.51 -7.22 -18.00
CA GLU A 145 11.17 -6.00 -18.45
C GLU A 145 11.56 -5.10 -17.29
N ARG A 146 12.87 -4.88 -17.10
CA ARG A 146 13.40 -3.99 -16.09
C ARG A 146 12.84 -2.55 -16.22
N ALA A 147 12.68 -2.05 -17.42
CA ALA A 147 12.15 -0.73 -17.70
C ALA A 147 10.70 -0.52 -17.21
N ARG A 148 9.95 -1.62 -17.02
CA ARG A 148 8.57 -1.62 -16.53
C ARG A 148 8.47 -1.69 -15.01
N PHE A 149 9.59 -1.90 -14.31
CA PHE A 149 9.61 -1.92 -12.86
C PHE A 149 9.52 -0.50 -12.30
N ALA A 150 8.52 -0.26 -11.46
CA ALA A 150 8.26 0.99 -10.80
C ALA A 150 8.01 0.80 -9.30
N VAL A 151 8.31 1.81 -8.51
CA VAL A 151 8.10 1.86 -7.07
C VAL A 151 7.20 3.04 -6.73
N LEU A 152 6.17 2.77 -5.94
CA LEU A 152 5.31 3.76 -5.33
C LEU A 152 5.78 3.92 -3.87
N ASP A 153 6.43 5.03 -3.56
CA ASP A 153 6.79 5.40 -2.19
C ASP A 153 5.70 6.32 -1.63
N GLY A 154 4.87 5.75 -0.77
CA GLY A 154 3.77 6.45 -0.11
C GLY A 154 4.22 7.07 1.20
N ARG A 155 4.34 8.40 1.24
CA ARG A 155 4.49 9.16 2.48
C ARG A 155 3.13 9.18 3.19
N VAL A 156 3.10 8.69 4.42
CA VAL A 156 1.89 8.67 5.24
C VAL A 156 1.63 10.07 5.79
N GLU A 157 0.50 10.66 5.43
CA GLU A 157 0.05 11.97 5.91
C GLU A 157 -0.85 11.83 7.14
N ARG A 158 -1.67 10.77 7.14
CA ARG A 158 -2.64 10.51 8.19
C ARG A 158 -2.84 9.02 8.37
N ILE A 159 -3.00 8.60 9.61
CA ILE A 159 -3.40 7.25 9.99
C ILE A 159 -4.74 7.34 10.70
N GLU A 160 -5.72 6.62 10.21
CA GLU A 160 -6.96 6.38 10.93
C GLU A 160 -7.02 4.91 11.33
N ALA A 161 -7.18 4.64 12.62
CA ALA A 161 -7.27 3.31 13.18
C ALA A 161 -8.61 3.13 13.90
N LEU A 162 -9.37 2.10 13.52
CA LEU A 162 -10.66 1.76 14.13
C LEU A 162 -10.61 0.33 14.66
N HIS A 163 -10.64 0.17 15.97
CA HIS A 163 -10.79 -1.11 16.64
C HIS A 163 -12.27 -1.41 16.87
N LEU A 164 -12.75 -2.52 16.31
CA LEU A 164 -14.13 -3.00 16.41
C LEU A 164 -14.27 -4.06 17.53
N GLY A 165 -13.84 -3.69 18.75
CA GLY A 165 -14.06 -4.48 19.96
C GLY A 165 -15.49 -4.33 20.50
N ASP A 166 -15.74 -4.78 21.74
CA ASP A 166 -17.03 -4.64 22.42
C ASP A 166 -17.41 -3.15 22.59
N TRP A 167 -16.38 -2.31 22.74
CA TRP A 167 -16.46 -0.87 22.63
C TRP A 167 -15.58 -0.43 21.45
N HIS A 168 -16.17 0.21 20.46
CA HIS A 168 -15.43 0.74 19.33
C HIS A 168 -14.51 1.87 19.77
N ARG A 169 -13.28 1.83 19.29
CA ARG A 169 -12.27 2.88 19.53
C ARG A 169 -11.71 3.33 18.20
N ARG A 170 -11.85 4.60 17.91
CA ARG A 170 -11.33 5.20 16.68
C ARG A 170 -10.39 6.33 17.01
N ALA A 171 -9.22 6.31 16.40
CA ALA A 171 -8.23 7.37 16.56
C ALA A 171 -7.73 7.86 15.21
N ASP A 172 -7.34 9.12 15.19
CA ASP A 172 -6.73 9.80 14.07
C ASP A 172 -5.35 10.33 14.47
N PHE A 173 -4.36 10.11 13.59
CA PHE A 173 -2.98 10.53 13.79
C PHE A 173 -2.52 11.27 12.54
N SER A 174 -2.09 12.52 12.69
CA SER A 174 -1.64 13.37 11.60
C SER A 174 -0.12 13.51 11.59
N ARG A 175 0.48 13.55 10.42
CA ARG A 175 1.89 13.91 10.27
C ARG A 175 2.15 15.34 10.76
N ALA A 176 1.19 16.25 10.60
CA ALA A 176 1.34 17.65 10.97
C ALA A 176 1.58 17.87 12.47
N ASP A 177 1.12 16.94 13.33
CA ASP A 177 1.34 16.97 14.79
C ASP A 177 2.32 15.90 15.29
N GLY A 178 3.15 15.33 14.37
CA GLY A 178 4.11 14.28 14.70
C GLY A 178 3.45 12.95 15.04
N PHE A 179 2.21 12.72 14.58
CA PHE A 179 1.40 11.53 14.89
C PHE A 179 1.08 11.38 16.39
N ALA A 180 0.92 12.51 17.10
CA ALA A 180 0.48 12.50 18.50
C ALA A 180 -0.90 11.86 18.66
N GLY A 181 -1.82 12.20 17.74
CA GLY A 181 -3.13 11.60 17.62
C GLY A 181 -4.20 12.11 18.57
N ALA A 182 -5.44 11.79 18.23
CA ALA A 182 -6.62 12.08 19.04
C ALA A 182 -7.68 10.97 18.87
N TRP A 183 -8.46 10.74 19.92
CA TRP A 183 -9.66 9.92 19.82
C TRP A 183 -10.73 10.67 19.05
N ILE A 184 -11.41 9.98 18.13
CA ILE A 184 -12.54 10.49 17.37
C ILE A 184 -13.74 9.54 17.49
N ALA A 185 -14.95 10.03 17.28
CA ALA A 185 -16.13 9.19 17.30
C ALA A 185 -16.02 8.06 16.26
N PRO A 186 -16.36 6.82 16.61
CA PRO A 186 -16.29 5.66 15.72
C PRO A 186 -17.33 5.71 14.60
#